data_b99a385e0a0d81ce768cb7f7d12ddd93
#
_entry.id   b99a385e0a0d81ce768cb7f7d12ddd93
#
_cell.length_a   1.000
_cell.length_b   1.000
_cell.length_c   1.000
_cell.angle_alpha   90.00
_cell.angle_beta   90.00
_cell.angle_gamma   90.00
#
_symmetry.space_group_name_H-M   'P 1'
#
loop_
_entity.id
_entity.type
_entity.pdbx_description
1 polymer ?
#
loop_
_entity_poly.entity_id
_entity_poly.type
_entity_poly.pdbx_seq_one_letter_code
_entity_poly.pdbx_strand_id
1 'polypeptide(L)'
;ENVLAHRMVRLHGAQEQQNERFGFLSRRLRQLALKSTVAASAMTPLTQSVAAVALSAVLTIALWQAQAASDAERAVTVGGFVAFVAAMMMLVAPIRRLADVANPITRGVAALERGLAMVETVPPEPQGQASTVVPAQARGEIRFDAVQVRYVPQASARPGESPVANGAASADAGESTAKPTQGDPEPGVSAPSGPDEAGSETPLQDTSTSPEAGTLPHEEDTPALQGVSLSIAPGEVVAFVGPSGSGKTTLVNLLPRFVLPTSGSVLLDGIPLNQWPLMALRSQIAMVTQDVVMLNQSVAANVALGQDIDRDRVQSALEAANLAAHIARLPQGMDTVVGHNATQLSGGQRQRLAIARAIYKDAPILILDEATSALDNESERLVQEALQTLMQGRTTLIVAHRLSTIEHADRVVVMEAGRIVEQGSHAELLQSGGVYARLQHRGALAER
;
A
#
# COMPACT_ATOMS: atom_id res chain seq x y z
N GLU A 1 10.66 -2.58 -12.33
CA GLU A 1 9.54 -2.84 -13.26
C GLU A 1 10.03 -3.38 -14.60
N ASN A 2 10.91 -2.68 -15.33
CA ASN A 2 11.35 -3.09 -16.69
C ASN A 2 12.02 -4.48 -16.75
N VAL A 3 12.70 -4.92 -15.70
CA VAL A 3 13.30 -6.25 -15.63
C VAL A 3 12.23 -7.34 -15.54
N LEU A 4 11.17 -7.10 -14.77
CA LEU A 4 10.04 -8.03 -14.64
C LEU A 4 9.15 -8.04 -15.89
N ALA A 5 8.98 -6.89 -16.53
CA ALA A 5 8.12 -6.71 -17.69
C ALA A 5 8.85 -6.89 -19.05
N HIS A 6 10.11 -7.38 -19.07
CA HIS A 6 10.94 -7.42 -20.29
C HIS A 6 10.30 -8.15 -21.47
N ARG A 7 9.54 -9.22 -21.20
CA ARG A 7 8.83 -9.98 -22.25
C ARG A 7 7.72 -9.15 -22.90
N MET A 8 6.94 -8.42 -22.07
CA MET A 8 5.86 -7.55 -22.55
C MET A 8 6.42 -6.36 -23.33
N VAL A 9 7.49 -5.74 -22.84
CA VAL A 9 8.17 -4.63 -23.52
C VAL A 9 8.65 -5.07 -24.90
N ARG A 10 9.21 -6.28 -25.03
CA ARG A 10 9.64 -6.84 -26.34
C ARG A 10 8.47 -7.19 -27.25
N LEU A 11 7.43 -7.81 -26.69
CA LEU A 11 6.25 -8.22 -27.45
C LEU A 11 5.53 -7.02 -28.09
N HIS A 12 5.46 -5.90 -27.37
CA HIS A 12 4.79 -4.68 -27.84
C HIS A 12 5.73 -3.68 -28.54
N GLY A 13 7.00 -4.04 -28.77
CA GLY A 13 7.94 -3.15 -29.44
C GLY A 13 8.23 -1.84 -28.71
N ALA A 14 7.97 -1.80 -27.39
CA ALA A 14 8.03 -0.59 -26.57
C ALA A 14 9.44 -0.29 -26.02
N GLN A 15 10.51 -0.89 -26.58
CA GLN A 15 11.88 -0.72 -26.10
C GLN A 15 12.34 0.72 -26.16
N GLU A 16 12.05 1.41 -27.27
CA GLU A 16 12.50 2.80 -27.49
C GLU A 16 11.85 3.75 -26.47
N GLN A 17 10.54 3.63 -26.27
CA GLN A 17 9.79 4.41 -25.29
C GLN A 17 10.30 4.18 -23.85
N GLN A 18 10.63 2.94 -23.49
CA GLN A 18 11.19 2.63 -22.17
C GLN A 18 12.63 3.15 -22.01
N ASN A 19 13.42 3.12 -23.09
CA ASN A 19 14.76 3.70 -23.10
C ASN A 19 14.72 5.23 -22.93
N GLU A 20 13.83 5.92 -23.61
CA GLU A 20 13.64 7.36 -23.44
C GLU A 20 13.24 7.72 -22.00
N ARG A 21 12.25 6.99 -21.44
CA ARG A 21 11.81 7.16 -20.04
C ARG A 21 12.97 6.91 -19.06
N PHE A 22 13.73 5.85 -19.27
CA PHE A 22 14.91 5.54 -18.47
C PHE A 22 15.97 6.63 -18.60
N GLY A 23 16.24 7.10 -19.83
CA GLY A 23 17.16 8.20 -20.10
C GLY A 23 16.75 9.50 -19.42
N PHE A 24 15.45 9.82 -19.39
CA PHE A 24 14.92 10.99 -18.68
C PHE A 24 15.13 10.86 -17.15
N LEU A 25 14.76 9.73 -16.56
CA LEU A 25 14.92 9.47 -15.13
C LEU A 25 16.39 9.47 -14.72
N SER A 26 17.24 8.84 -15.52
CA SER A 26 18.70 8.79 -15.30
C SER A 26 19.33 10.18 -15.33
N ARG A 27 18.95 11.04 -16.29
CA ARG A 27 19.40 12.44 -16.36
C ARG A 27 18.97 13.23 -15.12
N ARG A 28 17.73 13.05 -14.67
CA ARG A 28 17.19 13.73 -13.48
C ARG A 28 17.90 13.27 -12.21
N LEU A 29 18.14 11.97 -12.05
CA LEU A 29 18.92 11.42 -10.94
C LEU A 29 20.35 11.94 -10.95
N ARG A 30 21.01 11.98 -12.13
CA ARG A 30 22.35 12.53 -12.29
C ARG A 30 22.40 14.01 -11.90
N GLN A 31 21.44 14.83 -12.30
CA GLN A 31 21.38 16.24 -11.92
C GLN A 31 21.26 16.43 -10.40
N LEU A 32 20.39 15.64 -9.74
CA LEU A 32 20.23 15.69 -8.29
C LEU A 32 21.49 15.20 -7.57
N ALA A 33 22.11 14.12 -8.05
CA ALA A 33 23.37 13.61 -7.50
C ALA A 33 24.51 14.62 -7.68
N LEU A 34 24.64 15.26 -8.84
CA LEU A 34 25.61 16.31 -9.06
C LEU A 34 25.40 17.50 -8.13
N LYS A 35 24.17 17.98 -7.96
CA LYS A 35 23.87 19.09 -7.02
C LYS A 35 24.26 18.73 -5.59
N SER A 36 23.94 17.54 -5.13
CA SER A 36 24.30 17.09 -3.77
C SER A 36 25.81 16.92 -3.62
N THR A 37 26.51 16.39 -4.63
CA THR A 37 27.96 16.20 -4.61
C THR A 37 28.68 17.53 -4.65
N VAL A 38 28.27 18.47 -5.50
CA VAL A 38 28.84 19.83 -5.56
C VAL A 38 28.65 20.57 -4.24
N ALA A 39 27.45 20.51 -3.66
CA ALA A 39 27.18 21.11 -2.34
C ALA A 39 28.08 20.50 -1.25
N ALA A 40 28.21 19.18 -1.20
CA ALA A 40 29.07 18.48 -0.25
C ALA A 40 30.55 18.80 -0.47
N SER A 41 31.00 18.85 -1.73
CA SER A 41 32.41 19.14 -2.08
C SER A 41 32.79 20.61 -1.81
N ALA A 42 31.83 21.54 -1.91
CA ALA A 42 32.07 22.97 -1.64
C ALA A 42 32.29 23.27 -0.15
N MET A 43 31.75 22.43 0.75
CA MET A 43 31.89 22.63 2.21
C MET A 43 33.36 22.53 2.67
N THR A 44 34.15 21.64 2.12
CA THR A 44 35.55 21.45 2.49
C THR A 44 36.42 22.65 2.13
N PRO A 45 36.45 23.20 0.90
CA PRO A 45 37.20 24.39 0.60
C PRO A 45 36.71 25.64 1.30
N LEU A 46 35.39 25.74 1.54
CA LEU A 46 34.82 26.86 2.30
C LEU A 46 35.31 26.88 3.76
N THR A 47 35.25 25.74 4.43
CA THR A 47 35.79 25.62 5.82
C THR A 47 37.27 25.85 5.89
N GLN A 48 38.05 25.41 4.89
CA GLN A 48 39.49 25.68 4.80
C GLN A 48 39.77 27.16 4.59
N SER A 49 39.01 27.84 3.72
CA SER A 49 39.18 29.27 3.50
C SER A 49 38.88 30.09 4.76
N VAL A 50 37.80 29.77 5.47
CA VAL A 50 37.45 30.43 6.74
C VAL A 50 38.52 30.18 7.79
N ALA A 51 39.04 28.96 7.92
CA ALA A 51 40.10 28.62 8.84
C ALA A 51 41.41 29.36 8.49
N ALA A 52 41.75 29.48 7.20
CA ALA A 52 42.93 30.21 6.74
C ALA A 52 42.84 31.71 7.03
N VAL A 53 41.65 32.33 6.82
CA VAL A 53 41.41 33.74 7.15
C VAL A 53 41.50 33.97 8.68
N ALA A 54 40.90 33.09 9.46
CA ALA A 54 40.97 33.17 10.92
C ALA A 54 42.42 33.04 11.43
N LEU A 55 43.19 32.07 10.87
CA LEU A 55 44.59 31.88 11.19
C LEU A 55 45.42 33.10 10.84
N SER A 56 45.24 33.67 9.64
CA SER A 56 45.89 34.86 9.14
C SER A 56 45.62 36.09 10.05
N ALA A 57 44.38 36.27 10.47
CA ALA A 57 43.97 37.34 11.37
C ALA A 57 44.67 37.21 12.72
N VAL A 58 44.66 36.01 13.32
CA VAL A 58 45.30 35.76 14.61
C VAL A 58 46.83 35.96 14.52
N LEU A 59 47.47 35.49 13.46
CA LEU A 59 48.90 35.72 13.22
C LEU A 59 49.21 37.23 13.10
N THR A 60 48.39 37.98 12.36
CA THR A 60 48.59 39.42 12.18
C THR A 60 48.46 40.17 13.52
N ILE A 61 47.43 39.81 14.34
CA ILE A 61 47.24 40.42 15.67
C ILE A 61 48.41 40.05 16.59
N ALA A 62 48.86 38.80 16.60
CA ALA A 62 50.00 38.36 17.42
C ALA A 62 51.30 39.08 17.03
N LEU A 63 51.60 39.25 15.73
CA LEU A 63 52.74 40.02 15.25
C LEU A 63 52.66 41.52 15.60
N TRP A 64 51.45 42.09 15.45
CA TRP A 64 51.23 43.49 15.82
C TRP A 64 51.43 43.75 17.32
N GLN A 65 50.92 42.87 18.18
CA GLN A 65 51.15 42.93 19.64
C GLN A 65 52.65 42.74 19.98
N ALA A 66 53.32 41.83 19.30
CA ALA A 66 54.76 41.63 19.50
C ALA A 66 55.60 42.85 19.14
N GLN A 67 55.17 43.63 18.11
CA GLN A 67 55.84 44.89 17.72
C GLN A 67 55.52 46.07 18.66
N ALA A 68 54.30 46.05 19.25
CA ALA A 68 53.87 47.13 20.15
C ALA A 68 54.38 46.96 21.58
N ALA A 69 54.92 45.83 21.99
CA ALA A 69 55.50 45.57 23.31
C ALA A 69 56.90 46.17 23.42
N SER A 70 57.00 47.29 24.15
CA SER A 70 58.24 47.98 24.39
C SER A 70 59.10 47.41 25.54
N ASP A 71 58.61 46.44 26.32
CA ASP A 71 59.28 45.83 27.47
C ASP A 71 59.89 44.45 27.08
N ALA A 72 61.20 44.32 27.32
CA ALA A 72 61.98 43.12 26.99
C ALA A 72 61.50 41.83 27.72
N GLU A 73 60.76 41.96 28.81
CA GLU A 73 60.18 40.81 29.56
C GLU A 73 58.92 40.20 28.92
N ARG A 74 58.26 40.91 27.98
CA ARG A 74 57.07 40.43 27.27
C ARG A 74 57.34 40.02 25.82
N ALA A 75 58.59 40.00 25.38
CA ALA A 75 58.95 39.60 24.04
C ALA A 75 58.56 38.13 23.81
N VAL A 76 57.61 37.89 22.86
CA VAL A 76 57.27 36.54 22.41
C VAL A 76 58.57 35.89 21.89
N THR A 77 59.07 34.88 22.60
CA THR A 77 60.24 34.13 22.14
C THR A 77 59.92 33.42 20.83
N VAL A 78 60.91 33.29 19.92
CA VAL A 78 60.75 32.59 18.64
C VAL A 78 60.17 31.17 18.86
N GLY A 79 60.62 30.50 19.94
CA GLY A 79 60.09 29.19 20.31
C GLY A 79 58.58 29.19 20.68
N GLY A 80 58.15 30.21 21.44
CA GLY A 80 56.70 30.40 21.82
C GLY A 80 55.85 30.66 20.57
N PHE A 81 56.34 31.48 19.63
CA PHE A 81 55.64 31.74 18.38
C PHE A 81 55.47 30.45 17.50
N VAL A 82 56.57 29.69 17.36
CA VAL A 82 56.52 28.40 16.61
C VAL A 82 55.60 27.40 17.27
N ALA A 83 55.65 27.29 18.62
CA ALA A 83 54.73 26.42 19.38
C ALA A 83 53.25 26.82 19.21
N PHE A 84 52.98 28.15 19.22
CA PHE A 84 51.61 28.68 19.01
C PHE A 84 51.08 28.34 17.60
N VAL A 85 51.90 28.55 16.54
CA VAL A 85 51.54 28.21 15.17
C VAL A 85 51.31 26.71 15.03
N ALA A 86 52.18 25.88 15.63
CA ALA A 86 52.02 24.42 15.61
C ALA A 86 50.74 23.99 16.32
N ALA A 87 50.41 24.57 17.48
CA ALA A 87 49.17 24.29 18.19
C ALA A 87 47.92 24.67 17.36
N MET A 88 47.94 25.82 16.71
CA MET A 88 46.86 26.23 15.80
C MET A 88 46.68 25.30 14.60
N MET A 89 47.80 24.87 13.99
CA MET A 89 47.74 23.89 12.89
C MET A 89 47.17 22.55 13.36
N MET A 90 47.47 22.12 14.58
CA MET A 90 46.86 20.90 15.16
C MET A 90 45.38 21.02 15.37
N LEU A 91 44.83 22.23 15.58
CA LEU A 91 43.39 22.45 15.78
C LEU A 91 42.56 22.32 14.50
N VAL A 92 43.16 22.52 13.33
CA VAL A 92 42.47 22.45 12.02
C VAL A 92 41.96 21.04 11.73
N ALA A 93 42.69 20.00 12.10
CA ALA A 93 42.29 18.61 11.85
C ALA A 93 41.02 18.18 12.65
N PRO A 94 40.90 18.43 13.97
CA PRO A 94 39.67 18.12 14.69
C PRO A 94 38.46 18.95 14.24
N ILE A 95 38.62 20.22 13.89
CA ILE A 95 37.53 21.05 13.33
C ILE A 95 37.03 20.44 12.02
N ARG A 96 37.92 20.01 11.14
CA ARG A 96 37.56 19.33 9.89
C ARG A 96 36.79 18.03 10.15
N ARG A 97 37.23 17.19 11.10
CA ARG A 97 36.54 15.96 11.49
C ARG A 97 35.13 16.23 12.01
N LEU A 98 34.96 17.30 12.79
CA LEU A 98 33.63 17.71 13.28
C LEU A 98 32.71 18.11 12.13
N ALA A 99 33.23 18.87 11.14
CA ALA A 99 32.46 19.24 9.95
C ALA A 99 32.03 18.02 9.12
N ASP A 100 32.94 17.02 9.00
CA ASP A 100 32.66 15.79 8.25
C ASP A 100 31.59 14.91 8.89
N VAL A 101 31.36 15.00 10.21
CA VAL A 101 30.32 14.26 10.94
C VAL A 101 28.92 14.82 10.66
N ALA A 102 28.77 16.08 10.28
CA ALA A 102 27.46 16.68 10.00
C ALA A 102 26.70 15.98 8.87
N ASN A 103 27.39 15.58 7.80
CA ASN A 103 26.79 14.91 6.64
C ASN A 103 26.16 13.54 6.95
N PRO A 104 26.87 12.61 7.65
CA PRO A 104 26.26 11.34 8.09
C PRO A 104 25.06 11.54 9.00
N ILE A 105 25.11 12.50 9.94
CA ILE A 105 24.00 12.81 10.84
C ILE A 105 22.78 13.26 10.04
N THR A 106 22.92 14.24 9.14
CA THR A 106 21.83 14.74 8.32
C THR A 106 21.20 13.65 7.47
N ARG A 107 22.02 12.77 6.88
CA ARG A 107 21.51 11.60 6.12
C ARG A 107 20.79 10.60 7.02
N GLY A 108 21.32 10.36 8.22
CA GLY A 108 20.71 9.48 9.21
C GLY A 108 19.34 10.00 9.67
N VAL A 109 19.23 11.29 9.98
CA VAL A 109 17.97 11.95 10.35
C VAL A 109 16.96 11.87 9.21
N ALA A 110 17.36 12.20 7.98
CA ALA A 110 16.47 12.11 6.82
C ALA A 110 16.02 10.66 6.51
N ALA A 111 16.84 9.65 6.80
CA ALA A 111 16.46 8.25 6.68
C ALA A 111 15.48 7.84 7.79
N LEU A 112 15.71 8.30 9.02
CA LEU A 112 14.84 8.08 10.16
C LEU A 112 13.47 8.74 9.97
N GLU A 113 13.43 10.00 9.53
CA GLU A 113 12.21 10.73 9.21
C GLU A 113 11.36 9.99 8.17
N ARG A 114 12.00 9.47 7.10
CA ARG A 114 11.31 8.66 6.10
C ARG A 114 10.76 7.36 6.69
N GLY A 115 11.53 6.70 7.56
CA GLY A 115 11.09 5.48 8.25
C GLY A 115 9.91 5.75 9.19
N LEU A 116 9.97 6.83 9.98
CA LEU A 116 8.88 7.26 10.85
C LEU A 116 7.64 7.67 10.06
N ALA A 117 7.81 8.44 8.99
CA ALA A 117 6.70 8.82 8.11
C ALA A 117 5.98 7.60 7.53
N MET A 118 6.69 6.51 7.18
CA MET A 118 6.05 5.26 6.74
C MET A 118 5.20 4.62 7.86
N VAL A 119 5.65 4.69 9.10
CA VAL A 119 4.91 4.14 10.26
C VAL A 119 3.72 5.05 10.60
N GLU A 120 3.89 6.36 10.57
CA GLU A 120 2.84 7.34 10.91
C GLU A 120 1.76 7.47 9.82
N THR A 121 2.11 7.21 8.54
CA THR A 121 1.17 7.28 7.43
C THR A 121 0.13 6.14 7.45
N VAL A 122 0.44 5.03 8.13
CA VAL A 122 -0.50 3.92 8.32
C VAL A 122 -1.19 4.11 9.67
N PRO A 123 -2.43 4.62 9.71
CA PRO A 123 -3.15 4.75 10.98
C PRO A 123 -3.30 3.36 11.60
N PRO A 124 -3.13 3.23 12.93
CA PRO A 124 -3.37 1.96 13.61
C PRO A 124 -4.81 1.53 13.37
N GLU A 125 -5.00 0.23 13.09
CA GLU A 125 -6.35 -0.32 12.95
C GLU A 125 -7.19 -0.03 14.21
N PRO A 126 -8.45 0.46 14.06
CA PRO A 126 -9.31 0.74 15.20
C PRO A 126 -9.52 -0.56 16.00
N GLN A 127 -8.93 -0.63 17.18
CA GLN A 127 -9.20 -1.70 18.15
C GLN A 127 -10.65 -1.54 18.60
N GLY A 128 -11.52 -2.54 18.40
CA GLY A 128 -12.91 -2.45 18.83
C GLY A 128 -13.04 -2.03 20.31
N GLN A 129 -14.15 -1.36 20.66
CA GLN A 129 -14.40 -1.04 22.06
C GLN A 129 -14.64 -2.35 22.81
N ALA A 130 -13.69 -2.75 23.63
CA ALA A 130 -13.71 -3.99 24.43
C ALA A 130 -14.73 -3.94 25.61
N SER A 131 -15.89 -3.31 25.41
CA SER A 131 -16.90 -3.13 26.46
C SER A 131 -17.93 -4.29 26.49
N THR A 132 -17.96 -5.14 25.49
CA THR A 132 -18.94 -6.23 25.39
C THR A 132 -18.27 -7.57 25.61
N VAL A 133 -18.86 -8.42 26.45
CA VAL A 133 -18.42 -9.81 26.61
C VAL A 133 -18.78 -10.56 25.32
N VAL A 134 -17.78 -10.90 24.52
CA VAL A 134 -17.93 -11.69 23.30
C VAL A 134 -17.73 -13.17 23.57
N PRO A 135 -18.43 -14.07 22.88
CA PRO A 135 -18.25 -15.50 23.04
C PRO A 135 -16.83 -15.93 22.60
N ALA A 136 -16.25 -16.93 23.26
CA ALA A 136 -14.96 -17.48 22.88
C ALA A 136 -14.98 -18.09 21.46
N GLN A 137 -16.13 -18.69 21.09
CA GLN A 137 -16.39 -19.21 19.74
C GLN A 137 -17.76 -18.72 19.28
N ALA A 138 -17.78 -18.10 18.08
CA ALA A 138 -19.01 -17.65 17.45
C ALA A 138 -19.80 -18.82 16.89
N ARG A 139 -21.14 -18.71 16.88
CA ARG A 139 -22.03 -19.65 16.20
C ARG A 139 -22.00 -19.45 14.69
N GLY A 140 -21.68 -18.22 14.24
CA GLY A 140 -21.54 -17.88 12.84
C GLY A 140 -22.81 -17.33 12.19
N GLU A 141 -23.77 -16.78 12.94
CA GLU A 141 -24.87 -15.98 12.38
C GLU A 141 -24.33 -14.61 11.95
N ILE A 142 -24.48 -14.28 10.66
CA ILE A 142 -23.98 -13.02 10.10
C ILE A 142 -25.16 -12.20 9.60
N ARG A 143 -25.19 -10.91 9.97
CA ARG A 143 -26.24 -10.00 9.52
C ARG A 143 -25.64 -8.69 9.04
N PHE A 144 -26.01 -8.29 7.84
CA PHE A 144 -25.74 -6.98 7.25
C PHE A 144 -27.03 -6.15 7.31
N ASP A 145 -26.99 -4.97 7.95
CA ASP A 145 -28.11 -4.06 8.08
C ASP A 145 -27.84 -2.76 7.34
N ALA A 146 -28.46 -2.58 6.17
CA ALA A 146 -28.37 -1.40 5.30
C ALA A 146 -26.94 -0.88 5.09
N VAL A 147 -26.00 -1.79 4.88
CA VAL A 147 -24.56 -1.48 4.80
C VAL A 147 -24.24 -0.71 3.54
N GLN A 148 -23.54 0.42 3.71
CA GLN A 148 -22.96 1.21 2.62
C GLN A 148 -21.45 1.28 2.78
N VAL A 149 -20.75 1.24 1.66
CA VAL A 149 -19.29 1.44 1.60
C VAL A 149 -18.97 2.40 0.47
N ARG A 150 -18.25 3.45 0.79
CA ARG A 150 -17.70 4.39 -0.18
C ARG A 150 -16.19 4.45 0.01
N TYR A 151 -15.44 4.15 -1.04
CA TYR A 151 -14.00 4.37 -1.04
C TYR A 151 -13.75 5.86 -1.31
N VAL A 152 -13.15 6.55 -0.34
CA VAL A 152 -12.65 7.90 -0.59
C VAL A 152 -11.32 7.74 -1.33
N PRO A 153 -11.16 8.30 -2.55
CA PRO A 153 -9.86 8.31 -3.19
C PRO A 153 -8.88 9.00 -2.24
N GLN A 154 -7.83 8.29 -1.84
CA GLN A 154 -6.71 8.98 -1.18
C GLN A 154 -6.17 9.94 -2.24
N ALA A 155 -6.51 11.23 -2.12
CA ALA A 155 -5.86 12.28 -2.87
C ALA A 155 -4.37 12.00 -2.74
N SER A 156 -3.71 11.78 -3.87
CA SER A 156 -2.28 11.54 -3.93
C SER A 156 -1.60 12.66 -3.13
N ALA A 157 -1.22 12.36 -1.90
CA ALA A 157 -0.51 13.31 -1.04
C ALA A 157 0.76 13.70 -1.81
N ARG A 158 0.78 14.89 -2.34
CA ARG A 158 2.00 15.47 -2.89
C ARG A 158 2.99 15.49 -1.74
N PRO A 159 4.22 14.98 -1.92
CA PRO A 159 5.21 15.03 -0.86
C PRO A 159 5.48 16.50 -0.53
N GLY A 160 4.96 16.99 0.60
CA GLY A 160 5.18 18.35 1.07
C GLY A 160 3.96 19.10 1.62
N GLU A 161 2.73 18.58 1.53
CA GLU A 161 1.57 19.20 2.16
C GLU A 161 1.13 18.37 3.38
N SER A 162 1.41 18.91 4.55
CA SER A 162 0.86 18.40 5.82
C SER A 162 -0.66 18.55 5.82
N PRO A 163 -1.45 17.54 6.22
CA PRO A 163 -2.88 17.71 6.39
C PRO A 163 -3.14 18.65 7.57
N VAL A 164 -3.61 19.85 7.25
CA VAL A 164 -4.19 20.75 8.26
C VAL A 164 -5.44 20.08 8.81
N ALA A 165 -5.38 19.72 10.08
CA ALA A 165 -6.49 19.17 10.84
C ALA A 165 -7.67 20.15 10.83
N ASN A 166 -8.72 19.86 10.07
CA ASN A 166 -10.03 20.48 10.25
C ASN A 166 -10.80 19.70 11.30
N GLY A 167 -10.73 20.18 12.52
CA GLY A 167 -11.53 19.74 13.66
C GLY A 167 -12.00 20.92 14.48
N ALA A 168 -13.27 21.26 14.30
CA ALA A 168 -14.22 21.81 15.26
C ALA A 168 -14.10 23.27 15.73
N ALA A 169 -15.25 23.90 15.60
CA ALA A 169 -15.94 24.84 16.49
C ALA A 169 -15.72 26.35 16.28
N SER A 170 -16.70 26.91 15.62
CA SER A 170 -17.57 28.05 16.00
C SER A 170 -17.04 29.10 16.97
N ALA A 171 -17.33 30.32 16.57
CA ALA A 171 -17.72 31.55 17.32
C ALA A 171 -16.58 32.54 17.63
N ASP A 172 -16.65 33.64 17.07
CA ASP A 172 -17.18 34.96 17.43
C ASP A 172 -16.27 36.13 17.00
N ALA A 173 -16.88 37.07 16.38
CA ALA A 173 -16.68 38.49 16.24
C ALA A 173 -15.30 39.16 16.43
N GLY A 174 -14.97 40.05 15.47
CA GLY A 174 -14.04 41.14 15.71
C GLY A 174 -13.53 41.81 14.43
N GLU A 175 -14.25 42.84 13.97
CA GLU A 175 -13.84 43.90 13.04
C GLU A 175 -12.43 44.43 13.28
N SER A 176 -11.62 44.62 12.23
CA SER A 176 -11.01 45.95 12.00
C SER A 176 -10.23 46.00 10.67
N THR A 177 -10.63 46.92 9.88
CA THR A 177 -10.04 47.64 8.76
C THR A 177 -8.52 47.82 8.73
N ALA A 178 -7.90 47.61 7.55
CA ALA A 178 -7.12 48.62 6.83
C ALA A 178 -6.52 48.08 5.52
N LYS A 179 -6.84 48.73 4.45
CA LYS A 179 -6.19 48.76 3.10
C LYS A 179 -5.37 50.08 3.04
N PRO A 180 -4.63 50.42 2.03
CA PRO A 180 -3.74 49.76 1.06
C PRO A 180 -2.39 50.48 0.90
N THR A 181 -1.45 49.98 0.06
CA THR A 181 -0.67 50.90 -0.82
C THR A 181 0.00 50.13 -1.94
N GLN A 182 -0.15 50.73 -3.13
CA GLN A 182 0.45 50.47 -4.41
C GLN A 182 1.98 50.70 -4.47
N GLY A 183 2.61 50.15 -5.51
CA GLY A 183 3.92 50.58 -5.98
C GLY A 183 4.48 49.67 -7.08
N ASP A 184 4.19 50.03 -8.36
CA ASP A 184 4.92 49.65 -9.58
C ASP A 184 6.25 50.41 -9.67
N PRO A 185 7.14 50.34 -10.74
CA PRO A 185 7.17 49.48 -11.93
C PRO A 185 8.60 49.02 -12.36
N GLU A 186 8.63 48.31 -13.48
CA GLU A 186 9.69 47.84 -14.38
C GLU A 186 10.94 48.74 -14.59
N PRO A 187 12.04 48.26 -15.27
CA PRO A 187 12.12 48.01 -16.70
C PRO A 187 13.02 46.83 -17.15
N GLY A 188 12.80 46.03 -18.18
CA GLY A 188 13.00 46.34 -19.60
C GLY A 188 14.42 46.09 -20.10
N VAL A 189 14.71 44.96 -20.83
CA VAL A 189 15.80 44.94 -21.84
C VAL A 189 15.43 43.98 -22.98
N SER A 190 15.66 44.50 -24.13
CA SER A 190 15.42 44.24 -25.52
C SER A 190 15.95 42.94 -26.13
N ALA A 191 15.26 42.55 -27.21
CA ALA A 191 15.68 41.55 -28.21
C ALA A 191 16.72 42.12 -29.22
N PRO A 192 17.24 41.27 -30.12
CA PRO A 192 17.29 41.65 -31.54
C PRO A 192 16.75 40.59 -32.53
N SER A 193 16.08 41.16 -33.42
CA SER A 193 15.57 40.97 -34.77
C SER A 193 16.21 39.96 -35.73
N GLY A 194 15.43 39.40 -36.53
CA GLY A 194 15.09 38.70 -37.65
C GLY A 194 16.10 38.48 -38.83
N PRO A 195 15.70 37.99 -40.04
CA PRO A 195 14.65 38.56 -40.89
C PRO A 195 13.77 37.52 -41.67
N ASP A 196 12.64 38.07 -42.12
CA ASP A 196 11.83 37.87 -43.32
C ASP A 196 11.81 36.57 -44.13
N GLU A 197 10.59 36.04 -44.34
CA GLU A 197 10.05 35.81 -45.68
C GLU A 197 8.50 35.85 -45.69
N ALA A 198 7.97 36.47 -46.77
CA ALA A 198 6.59 36.78 -47.00
C ALA A 198 5.78 35.59 -47.54
N GLY A 199 4.49 35.55 -47.18
CA GLY A 199 3.49 34.70 -47.80
C GLY A 199 2.09 35.14 -47.39
N SER A 200 1.42 35.82 -48.28
CA SER A 200 0.04 36.28 -48.23
C SER A 200 -0.95 35.15 -48.13
N GLU A 201 -1.96 35.25 -47.25
CA GLU A 201 -3.31 34.76 -47.51
C GLU A 201 -4.34 35.32 -46.52
N THR A 202 -5.52 35.54 -47.04
CA THR A 202 -6.73 36.25 -46.64
C THR A 202 -7.38 35.78 -45.33
N PRO A 203 -8.08 36.62 -44.56
CA PRO A 203 -8.72 36.23 -43.28
C PRO A 203 -10.07 35.57 -43.50
N LEU A 204 -10.21 34.34 -43.04
CA LEU A 204 -11.51 33.71 -42.82
C LEU A 204 -11.97 34.03 -41.37
N GLN A 205 -13.16 34.54 -41.27
CA GLN A 205 -13.88 34.79 -40.03
C GLN A 205 -14.12 33.45 -39.29
N ASP A 206 -13.55 33.32 -38.14
CA ASP A 206 -13.84 32.20 -37.22
C ASP A 206 -14.84 32.67 -36.16
N THR A 207 -16.10 32.28 -36.38
CA THR A 207 -17.11 32.19 -35.32
C THR A 207 -16.97 30.83 -34.64
N SER A 208 -16.07 30.73 -33.69
CA SER A 208 -16.04 29.57 -32.79
C SER A 208 -16.55 29.97 -31.40
N THR A 209 -17.84 29.77 -31.23
CA THR A 209 -18.45 29.57 -29.91
C THR A 209 -17.79 28.31 -29.30
N SER A 210 -16.93 28.49 -28.33
CA SER A 210 -16.39 27.40 -27.53
C SER A 210 -17.56 26.70 -26.80
N PRO A 211 -17.76 25.38 -26.96
CA PRO A 211 -18.66 24.69 -26.08
C PRO A 211 -17.99 24.66 -24.69
N GLU A 212 -18.74 25.12 -23.71
CA GLU A 212 -18.43 24.89 -22.28
C GLU A 212 -17.95 23.46 -22.13
N ALA A 213 -16.75 23.31 -21.58
CA ALA A 213 -16.21 22.01 -21.19
C ALA A 213 -17.18 21.44 -20.17
N GLY A 214 -18.10 20.62 -20.64
CA GLY A 214 -18.92 19.76 -19.79
C GLY A 214 -17.97 18.92 -18.96
N THR A 215 -17.92 19.20 -17.68
CA THR A 215 -17.27 18.38 -16.67
C THR A 215 -17.84 16.99 -16.85
N LEU A 216 -17.06 16.07 -17.40
CA LEU A 216 -17.40 14.65 -17.39
C LEU A 216 -17.64 14.29 -15.92
N PRO A 217 -18.75 13.64 -15.57
CA PRO A 217 -18.97 13.19 -14.20
C PRO A 217 -17.77 12.30 -13.84
N HIS A 218 -17.02 12.69 -12.83
CA HIS A 218 -15.97 11.87 -12.26
C HIS A 218 -16.60 10.53 -11.87
N GLU A 219 -16.09 9.42 -12.41
CA GLU A 219 -16.45 8.03 -12.02
C GLU A 219 -16.21 7.74 -10.52
N GLU A 220 -15.80 8.75 -9.76
CA GLU A 220 -15.26 8.64 -8.39
C GLU A 220 -16.33 8.63 -7.28
N ASP A 221 -17.63 8.81 -7.58
CA ASP A 221 -18.65 9.00 -6.54
C ASP A 221 -19.62 7.82 -6.34
N THR A 222 -19.39 6.70 -7.04
CA THR A 222 -20.29 5.54 -6.91
C THR A 222 -19.89 4.69 -5.69
N PRO A 223 -20.78 4.54 -4.69
CA PRO A 223 -20.47 3.72 -3.52
C PRO A 223 -20.29 2.25 -3.94
N ALA A 224 -19.29 1.58 -3.37
CA ALA A 224 -19.00 0.17 -3.64
C ALA A 224 -20.12 -0.76 -3.12
N LEU A 225 -20.82 -0.35 -2.04
CA LEU A 225 -22.01 -0.99 -1.52
C LEU A 225 -23.10 0.07 -1.22
N GLN A 226 -24.36 -0.24 -1.58
CA GLN A 226 -25.48 0.70 -1.54
C GLN A 226 -26.65 0.14 -0.72
N GLY A 227 -26.53 0.16 0.61
CA GLY A 227 -27.60 -0.24 1.51
C GLY A 227 -27.89 -1.74 1.49
N VAL A 228 -26.84 -2.56 1.47
CA VAL A 228 -26.96 -4.03 1.45
C VAL A 228 -27.49 -4.53 2.78
N SER A 229 -28.60 -5.29 2.73
CA SER A 229 -29.20 -6.01 3.86
C SER A 229 -29.26 -7.49 3.54
N LEU A 230 -28.66 -8.33 4.40
CA LEU A 230 -28.58 -9.78 4.22
C LEU A 230 -28.41 -10.46 5.57
N SER A 231 -29.11 -11.57 5.79
CA SER A 231 -28.91 -12.44 6.94
C SER A 231 -28.44 -13.81 6.47
N ILE A 232 -27.42 -14.36 7.13
CA ILE A 232 -26.81 -15.65 6.84
C ILE A 232 -26.90 -16.49 8.11
N ALA A 233 -27.51 -17.67 8.01
CA ALA A 233 -27.68 -18.58 9.14
C ALA A 233 -26.36 -19.29 9.52
N PRO A 234 -26.20 -19.72 10.78
CA PRO A 234 -25.08 -20.55 11.17
C PRO A 234 -24.96 -21.83 10.32
N GLY A 235 -23.76 -22.08 9.77
CA GLY A 235 -23.49 -23.23 8.91
C GLY A 235 -24.01 -23.12 7.47
N GLU A 236 -24.63 -22.01 7.10
CA GLU A 236 -25.12 -21.77 5.73
C GLU A 236 -23.95 -21.46 4.78
N VAL A 237 -24.01 -22.04 3.58
CA VAL A 237 -23.05 -21.77 2.48
C VAL A 237 -23.70 -20.80 1.51
N VAL A 238 -23.20 -19.56 1.44
CA VAL A 238 -23.72 -18.49 0.57
C VAL A 238 -22.70 -18.12 -0.50
N ALA A 239 -23.12 -18.23 -1.78
CA ALA A 239 -22.31 -17.82 -2.92
C ALA A 239 -22.73 -16.43 -3.42
N PHE A 240 -21.76 -15.51 -3.50
CA PHE A 240 -21.92 -14.17 -4.09
C PHE A 240 -21.48 -14.20 -5.55
N VAL A 241 -22.40 -13.81 -6.44
CA VAL A 241 -22.23 -13.83 -7.90
C VAL A 241 -22.52 -12.45 -8.47
N GLY A 242 -21.90 -12.09 -9.58
CA GLY A 242 -22.14 -10.82 -10.26
C GLY A 242 -20.92 -10.35 -11.06
N PRO A 243 -21.05 -9.30 -11.87
CA PRO A 243 -19.97 -8.77 -12.66
C PRO A 243 -18.80 -8.27 -11.79
N SER A 244 -17.61 -8.11 -12.39
CA SER A 244 -16.47 -7.49 -11.72
C SER A 244 -16.85 -6.08 -11.29
N GLY A 245 -16.41 -5.66 -10.10
CA GLY A 245 -16.77 -4.35 -9.52
C GLY A 245 -18.17 -4.27 -8.89
N SER A 246 -18.97 -5.36 -8.83
CA SER A 246 -20.30 -5.35 -8.21
C SER A 246 -20.31 -5.26 -6.68
N GLY A 247 -19.13 -5.26 -6.01
CA GLY A 247 -19.01 -5.09 -4.56
C GLY A 247 -18.84 -6.39 -3.76
N LYS A 248 -18.76 -7.58 -4.39
CA LYS A 248 -18.66 -8.89 -3.71
C LYS A 248 -17.48 -8.96 -2.72
N THR A 249 -16.29 -8.69 -3.20
CA THR A 249 -15.06 -8.71 -2.37
C THR A 249 -15.11 -7.62 -1.28
N THR A 250 -15.71 -6.46 -1.56
CA THR A 250 -15.94 -5.43 -0.55
C THR A 250 -16.85 -5.92 0.57
N LEU A 251 -17.94 -6.64 0.23
CA LEU A 251 -18.90 -7.16 1.19
C LEU A 251 -18.25 -8.18 2.14
N VAL A 252 -17.50 -9.16 1.61
CA VAL A 252 -16.85 -10.19 2.45
C VAL A 252 -15.71 -9.60 3.30
N ASN A 253 -15.03 -8.57 2.83
CA ASN A 253 -13.95 -7.89 3.55
C ASN A 253 -14.43 -6.99 4.73
N LEU A 254 -15.73 -6.76 4.85
CA LEU A 254 -16.31 -6.13 6.03
C LEU A 254 -16.22 -7.03 7.28
N LEU A 255 -16.33 -8.36 7.10
CA LEU A 255 -16.31 -9.30 8.23
C LEU A 255 -14.98 -9.28 9.00
N PRO A 256 -13.80 -9.42 8.39
CA PRO A 256 -12.52 -9.31 9.09
C PRO A 256 -12.16 -7.85 9.43
N ARG A 257 -13.05 -6.89 9.12
CA ARG A 257 -12.82 -5.45 9.26
C ARG A 257 -11.60 -4.94 8.49
N PHE A 258 -11.35 -5.52 7.31
CA PHE A 258 -10.39 -4.95 6.35
C PHE A 258 -10.96 -3.71 5.65
N VAL A 259 -12.28 -3.65 5.56
CA VAL A 259 -13.06 -2.50 5.10
C VAL A 259 -14.06 -2.16 6.20
N LEU A 260 -14.27 -0.86 6.46
CA LEU A 260 -15.27 -0.39 7.40
C LEU A 260 -16.50 0.14 6.64
N PRO A 261 -17.72 -0.10 7.14
CA PRO A 261 -18.91 0.47 6.55
C PRO A 261 -18.92 2.00 6.74
N THR A 262 -19.32 2.74 5.70
CA THR A 262 -19.55 4.19 5.78
C THR A 262 -20.86 4.48 6.54
N SER A 263 -21.87 3.63 6.36
CA SER A 263 -23.12 3.65 7.12
C SER A 263 -23.71 2.24 7.19
N GLY A 264 -24.68 2.02 8.08
CA GLY A 264 -25.20 0.72 8.40
C GLY A 264 -24.32 -0.04 9.39
N SER A 265 -24.63 -1.31 9.62
CA SER A 265 -23.88 -2.15 10.56
C SER A 265 -23.78 -3.60 10.10
N VAL A 266 -22.72 -4.27 10.51
CA VAL A 266 -22.54 -5.72 10.35
C VAL A 266 -22.49 -6.34 11.74
N LEU A 267 -23.26 -7.39 11.93
CA LEU A 267 -23.36 -8.10 13.21
C LEU A 267 -22.86 -9.55 13.04
N LEU A 268 -22.21 -10.05 14.06
CA LEU A 268 -21.87 -11.46 14.22
C LEU A 268 -22.51 -11.95 15.52
N ASP A 269 -23.39 -12.96 15.42
CA ASP A 269 -24.19 -13.49 16.52
C ASP A 269 -24.97 -12.40 17.28
N GLY A 270 -25.51 -11.41 16.54
CA GLY A 270 -26.23 -10.27 17.09
C GLY A 270 -25.39 -9.16 17.69
N ILE A 271 -24.05 -9.31 17.73
CA ILE A 271 -23.11 -8.32 18.27
C ILE A 271 -22.48 -7.53 17.09
N PRO A 272 -22.58 -6.19 17.06
CA PRO A 272 -21.94 -5.37 16.03
C PRO A 272 -20.41 -5.60 15.99
N LEU A 273 -19.83 -5.70 14.76
CA LEU A 273 -18.41 -6.01 14.59
C LEU A 273 -17.47 -4.97 15.23
N ASN A 274 -17.88 -3.71 15.35
CA ASN A 274 -17.11 -2.67 16.02
C ASN A 274 -16.99 -2.84 17.54
N GLN A 275 -17.85 -3.67 18.14
CA GLN A 275 -17.79 -4.02 19.57
C GLN A 275 -16.94 -5.26 19.83
N TRP A 276 -16.56 -6.01 18.81
CA TRP A 276 -15.65 -7.13 18.94
C TRP A 276 -14.20 -6.63 19.06
N PRO A 277 -13.41 -7.15 20.04
CA PRO A 277 -11.94 -6.99 20.00
C PRO A 277 -11.42 -7.57 18.67
N LEU A 278 -10.59 -6.83 17.95
CA LEU A 278 -10.20 -7.17 16.58
C LEU A 278 -9.57 -8.57 16.44
N MET A 279 -8.70 -8.93 17.39
CA MET A 279 -8.08 -10.25 17.40
C MET A 279 -9.09 -11.38 17.68
N ALA A 280 -10.04 -11.15 18.60
CA ALA A 280 -11.10 -12.12 18.90
C ALA A 280 -12.04 -12.30 17.69
N LEU A 281 -12.38 -11.24 16.98
CA LEU A 281 -13.15 -11.30 15.74
C LEU A 281 -12.41 -12.10 14.66
N ARG A 282 -11.15 -11.76 14.39
CA ARG A 282 -10.34 -12.40 13.34
C ARG A 282 -10.01 -13.86 13.67
N SER A 283 -10.03 -14.26 14.93
CA SER A 283 -9.91 -15.69 15.30
C SER A 283 -11.12 -16.51 14.86
N GLN A 284 -12.30 -15.89 14.76
CA GLN A 284 -13.55 -16.55 14.29
C GLN A 284 -13.63 -16.72 12.77
N ILE A 285 -12.68 -16.18 12.00
CA ILE A 285 -12.78 -16.12 10.54
C ILE A 285 -11.52 -16.78 9.92
N ALA A 286 -11.72 -17.79 9.08
CA ALA A 286 -10.70 -18.30 8.17
C ALA A 286 -10.94 -17.73 6.76
N MET A 287 -9.87 -17.48 6.02
CA MET A 287 -9.97 -16.91 4.67
C MET A 287 -9.00 -17.61 3.73
N VAL A 288 -9.50 -17.98 2.55
CA VAL A 288 -8.71 -18.49 1.42
C VAL A 288 -8.93 -17.52 0.25
N THR A 289 -7.86 -16.84 -0.16
CA THR A 289 -7.88 -15.81 -1.21
C THR A 289 -7.37 -16.34 -2.54
N GLN A 290 -7.69 -15.65 -3.63
CA GLN A 290 -7.18 -15.91 -4.97
C GLN A 290 -5.65 -15.85 -5.01
N ASP A 291 -5.08 -14.77 -4.50
CA ASP A 291 -3.64 -14.60 -4.37
C ASP A 291 -3.15 -15.21 -3.06
N VAL A 292 -2.60 -16.40 -3.16
CA VAL A 292 -2.07 -17.11 -2.00
C VAL A 292 -0.70 -16.58 -1.61
N VAL A 293 -0.64 -15.85 -0.49
CA VAL A 293 0.61 -15.37 0.09
C VAL A 293 1.21 -16.42 1.01
N MET A 294 2.49 -16.77 0.74
CA MET A 294 3.28 -17.68 1.58
C MET A 294 4.49 -16.95 2.14
N LEU A 295 4.77 -17.18 3.42
CA LEU A 295 5.95 -16.65 4.09
C LEU A 295 7.16 -17.53 3.81
N ASN A 296 8.35 -16.94 3.80
CA ASN A 296 9.61 -17.68 3.66
C ASN A 296 9.95 -18.43 4.97
N GLN A 297 9.15 -19.44 5.26
CA GLN A 297 9.21 -20.26 6.47
C GLN A 297 8.95 -21.73 6.08
N SER A 298 9.02 -22.64 7.05
CA SER A 298 8.68 -24.05 6.82
C SER A 298 7.21 -24.23 6.45
N VAL A 299 6.89 -25.39 5.84
CA VAL A 299 5.50 -25.79 5.57
C VAL A 299 4.68 -25.75 6.85
N ALA A 300 5.17 -26.34 7.94
CA ALA A 300 4.48 -26.36 9.23
C ALA A 300 4.21 -24.95 9.77
N ALA A 301 5.18 -24.04 9.70
CA ALA A 301 5.02 -22.65 10.13
C ALA A 301 4.03 -21.87 9.24
N ASN A 302 3.95 -22.18 7.95
CA ASN A 302 2.95 -21.59 7.05
C ASN A 302 1.53 -22.10 7.34
N VAL A 303 1.37 -23.36 7.71
CA VAL A 303 0.07 -23.94 8.10
C VAL A 303 -0.40 -23.38 9.44
N ALA A 304 0.46 -23.37 10.45
CA ALA A 304 0.14 -22.93 11.81
C ALA A 304 0.21 -21.40 11.99
N LEU A 305 0.26 -20.63 10.91
CA LEU A 305 0.50 -19.19 10.90
C LEU A 305 -0.24 -18.45 12.01
N GLY A 306 0.52 -17.83 12.93
CA GLY A 306 -0.02 -17.07 14.06
C GLY A 306 -0.46 -17.93 15.27
N GLN A 307 -0.27 -19.26 15.23
CA GLN A 307 -0.55 -20.19 16.31
C GLN A 307 0.69 -21.05 16.61
N ASP A 308 0.68 -21.75 17.75
CA ASP A 308 1.71 -22.72 18.08
C ASP A 308 1.68 -23.90 17.09
N ILE A 309 2.87 -24.41 16.74
CA ILE A 309 2.99 -25.51 15.77
C ILE A 309 2.74 -26.83 16.50
N ASP A 310 1.53 -27.37 16.32
CA ASP A 310 1.19 -28.75 16.68
C ASP A 310 1.37 -29.64 15.43
N ARG A 311 2.36 -30.55 15.48
CA ARG A 311 2.74 -31.36 14.32
C ARG A 311 1.66 -32.31 13.86
N ASP A 312 0.92 -32.88 14.79
CA ASP A 312 -0.15 -33.85 14.49
C ASP A 312 -1.33 -33.12 13.84
N ARG A 313 -1.68 -31.95 14.33
CA ARG A 313 -2.69 -31.08 13.70
C ARG A 313 -2.26 -30.57 12.33
N VAL A 314 -0.96 -30.21 12.18
CA VAL A 314 -0.43 -29.81 10.85
C VAL A 314 -0.53 -30.98 9.88
N GLN A 315 -0.16 -32.19 10.29
CA GLN A 315 -0.26 -33.38 9.46
C GLN A 315 -1.71 -33.64 9.04
N SER A 316 -2.65 -33.61 10.00
CA SER A 316 -4.08 -33.80 9.73
C SER A 316 -4.63 -32.73 8.77
N ALA A 317 -4.21 -31.47 8.93
CA ALA A 317 -4.62 -30.39 8.03
C ALA A 317 -4.06 -30.55 6.59
N LEU A 318 -2.82 -31.05 6.46
CA LEU A 318 -2.21 -31.36 5.17
C LEU A 318 -2.89 -32.57 4.48
N GLU A 319 -3.31 -33.57 5.25
CA GLU A 319 -4.07 -34.73 4.75
C GLU A 319 -5.45 -34.28 4.25
N ALA A 320 -6.18 -33.51 5.04
CA ALA A 320 -7.50 -32.97 4.67
C ALA A 320 -7.43 -32.03 3.45
N ALA A 321 -6.28 -31.36 3.24
CA ALA A 321 -6.02 -30.54 2.06
C ALA A 321 -5.45 -31.32 0.87
N ASN A 322 -5.40 -32.66 0.88
CA ASN A 322 -4.83 -33.50 -0.16
C ASN A 322 -3.36 -33.15 -0.53
N LEU A 323 -2.56 -32.68 0.47
CA LEU A 323 -1.19 -32.21 0.23
C LEU A 323 -0.13 -33.06 0.94
N ALA A 324 -0.49 -33.87 1.94
CA ALA A 324 0.44 -34.64 2.80
C ALA A 324 1.40 -35.52 1.98
N ALA A 325 0.91 -36.25 0.96
CA ALA A 325 1.74 -37.12 0.13
C ALA A 325 2.80 -36.35 -0.68
N HIS A 326 2.52 -35.11 -1.07
CA HIS A 326 3.49 -34.23 -1.73
C HIS A 326 4.54 -33.72 -0.73
N ILE A 327 4.10 -33.25 0.41
CA ILE A 327 5.01 -32.71 1.48
C ILE A 327 5.95 -33.82 1.99
N ALA A 328 5.48 -35.05 2.12
CA ALA A 328 6.34 -36.17 2.55
C ALA A 328 7.51 -36.46 1.57
N ARG A 329 7.40 -36.05 0.29
CA ARG A 329 8.47 -36.21 -0.71
C ARG A 329 9.49 -35.08 -0.69
N LEU A 330 9.22 -34.00 0.03
CA LEU A 330 10.17 -32.90 0.16
C LEU A 330 11.35 -33.31 1.07
N PRO A 331 12.56 -32.76 0.86
CA PRO A 331 13.79 -33.20 1.55
C PRO A 331 13.69 -33.18 3.08
N GLN A 332 12.91 -32.27 3.66
CA GLN A 332 12.71 -32.11 5.10
C GLN A 332 11.23 -32.25 5.49
N GLY A 333 10.38 -32.80 4.61
CA GLY A 333 8.95 -32.93 4.88
C GLY A 333 8.30 -31.60 5.27
N MET A 334 7.60 -31.58 6.40
CA MET A 334 6.93 -30.38 6.93
C MET A 334 7.90 -29.25 7.37
N ASP A 335 9.17 -29.56 7.60
CA ASP A 335 10.19 -28.58 7.99
C ASP A 335 10.86 -27.91 6.77
N THR A 336 10.51 -28.35 5.54
CA THR A 336 11.02 -27.75 4.31
C THR A 336 10.61 -26.29 4.22
N VAL A 337 11.58 -25.38 4.07
CA VAL A 337 11.35 -23.96 3.83
C VAL A 337 10.92 -23.77 2.38
N VAL A 338 9.72 -23.24 2.18
CA VAL A 338 9.09 -23.14 0.83
C VAL A 338 9.57 -21.97 -0.02
N GLY A 339 10.49 -21.14 0.51
CA GLY A 339 11.02 -19.98 -0.19
C GLY A 339 10.06 -18.77 -0.22
N HIS A 340 10.52 -17.71 -0.87
CA HIS A 340 9.72 -16.50 -1.00
C HIS A 340 8.49 -16.76 -1.89
N ASN A 341 7.27 -16.51 -1.39
CA ASN A 341 5.99 -16.86 -2.03
C ASN A 341 5.90 -18.33 -2.47
N ALA A 342 6.60 -19.24 -1.81
CA ALA A 342 6.58 -20.67 -2.11
C ALA A 342 6.79 -20.99 -3.61
N THR A 343 7.79 -20.36 -4.22
CA THR A 343 8.13 -20.55 -5.65
C THR A 343 8.46 -21.99 -6.02
N GLN A 344 8.76 -22.84 -5.04
CA GLN A 344 9.01 -24.27 -5.22
C GLN A 344 7.72 -25.10 -5.36
N LEU A 345 6.55 -24.52 -5.05
CA LEU A 345 5.25 -25.19 -5.15
C LEU A 345 4.50 -24.73 -6.40
N SER A 346 3.74 -25.66 -7.01
CA SER A 346 2.80 -25.30 -8.09
C SER A 346 1.66 -24.42 -7.57
N GLY A 347 0.90 -23.80 -8.47
CA GLY A 347 -0.29 -23.00 -8.11
C GLY A 347 -1.27 -23.77 -7.24
N GLY A 348 -1.64 -24.98 -7.66
CA GLY A 348 -2.54 -25.86 -6.93
C GLY A 348 -1.99 -26.34 -5.58
N GLN A 349 -0.67 -26.54 -5.48
CA GLN A 349 -0.04 -26.90 -4.21
C GLN A 349 -0.05 -25.73 -3.23
N ARG A 350 0.21 -24.49 -3.70
CA ARG A 350 0.08 -23.28 -2.87
C ARG A 350 -1.36 -23.12 -2.37
N GLN A 351 -2.34 -23.31 -3.25
CA GLN A 351 -3.75 -23.21 -2.90
C GLN A 351 -4.14 -24.23 -1.83
N ARG A 352 -3.74 -25.51 -1.97
CA ARG A 352 -3.98 -26.56 -0.97
C ARG A 352 -3.26 -26.27 0.35
N LEU A 353 -2.09 -25.63 0.31
CA LEU A 353 -1.39 -25.21 1.54
C LEU A 353 -2.17 -24.07 2.25
N ALA A 354 -2.79 -23.15 1.50
CA ALA A 354 -3.68 -22.13 2.07
C ALA A 354 -4.96 -22.75 2.68
N ILE A 355 -5.52 -23.78 2.03
CA ILE A 355 -6.64 -24.57 2.58
C ILE A 355 -6.21 -25.28 3.86
N ALA A 356 -5.03 -25.93 3.91
CA ALA A 356 -4.50 -26.54 5.12
C ALA A 356 -4.36 -25.51 6.27
N ARG A 357 -3.91 -24.29 5.98
CA ARG A 357 -3.87 -23.18 6.95
C ARG A 357 -5.26 -22.84 7.49
N ALA A 358 -6.27 -22.79 6.62
CA ALA A 358 -7.66 -22.52 7.03
C ALA A 358 -8.24 -23.66 7.87
N ILE A 359 -7.95 -24.93 7.53
CA ILE A 359 -8.33 -26.11 8.34
C ILE A 359 -7.65 -26.08 9.71
N TYR A 360 -6.35 -25.81 9.77
CA TYR A 360 -5.60 -25.72 11.02
C TYR A 360 -6.15 -24.62 11.94
N LYS A 361 -6.55 -23.48 11.39
CA LYS A 361 -7.14 -22.36 12.14
C LYS A 361 -8.45 -22.74 12.80
N ASP A 362 -9.24 -23.62 12.20
CA ASP A 362 -10.51 -24.19 12.70
C ASP A 362 -11.53 -23.11 13.13
N ALA A 363 -11.71 -22.10 12.30
CA ALA A 363 -12.64 -21.00 12.56
C ALA A 363 -14.06 -21.36 12.12
N PRO A 364 -15.12 -20.89 12.85
CA PRO A 364 -16.53 -21.18 12.52
C PRO A 364 -17.01 -20.47 11.25
N ILE A 365 -16.34 -19.42 10.82
CA ILE A 365 -16.67 -18.64 9.61
C ILE A 365 -15.56 -18.83 8.58
N LEU A 366 -15.95 -19.10 7.33
CA LEU A 366 -15.05 -19.29 6.21
C LEU A 366 -15.36 -18.27 5.11
N ILE A 367 -14.33 -17.61 4.59
CA ILE A 367 -14.42 -16.76 3.41
C ILE A 367 -13.56 -17.39 2.30
N LEU A 368 -14.18 -17.65 1.14
CA LEU A 368 -13.51 -18.14 -0.05
C LEU A 368 -13.61 -17.08 -1.16
N ASP A 369 -12.47 -16.52 -1.56
CA ASP A 369 -12.41 -15.51 -2.63
C ASP A 369 -11.65 -16.10 -3.82
N GLU A 370 -12.36 -16.47 -4.89
CA GLU A 370 -11.83 -17.05 -6.14
C GLU A 370 -10.83 -18.21 -5.96
N ALA A 371 -11.07 -19.12 -5.05
CA ALA A 371 -10.12 -20.14 -4.62
C ALA A 371 -9.65 -21.14 -5.71
N THR A 372 -10.10 -21.08 -6.97
CA THR A 372 -9.82 -22.10 -8.00
C THR A 372 -9.35 -21.56 -9.34
N SER A 373 -9.00 -20.29 -9.49
CA SER A 373 -8.57 -19.71 -10.78
C SER A 373 -7.21 -20.25 -11.24
N ALA A 374 -7.06 -20.55 -12.54
CA ALA A 374 -5.81 -20.90 -13.24
C ALA A 374 -5.12 -22.23 -12.81
N LEU A 375 -5.88 -23.27 -12.46
CA LEU A 375 -5.35 -24.60 -12.14
C LEU A 375 -5.56 -25.58 -13.29
N ASP A 376 -4.69 -26.61 -13.36
CA ASP A 376 -4.91 -27.78 -14.20
C ASP A 376 -6.04 -28.66 -13.63
N ASN A 377 -6.69 -29.47 -14.46
CA ASN A 377 -7.87 -30.27 -14.09
C ASN A 377 -7.67 -31.18 -12.86
N GLU A 378 -6.49 -31.81 -12.73
CA GLU A 378 -6.20 -32.67 -11.57
C GLU A 378 -6.02 -31.86 -10.28
N SER A 379 -5.26 -30.77 -10.35
CA SER A 379 -5.09 -29.84 -9.22
C SER A 379 -6.40 -29.21 -8.82
N GLU A 380 -7.27 -28.87 -9.77
CA GLU A 380 -8.60 -28.31 -9.51
C GLU A 380 -9.47 -29.31 -8.75
N ARG A 381 -9.55 -30.57 -9.18
CA ARG A 381 -10.30 -31.62 -8.49
C ARG A 381 -9.85 -31.78 -7.03
N LEU A 382 -8.54 -31.85 -6.78
CA LEU A 382 -7.98 -31.99 -5.44
C LEU A 382 -8.25 -30.76 -4.57
N VAL A 383 -8.25 -29.55 -5.14
CA VAL A 383 -8.60 -28.32 -4.43
C VAL A 383 -10.09 -28.30 -4.10
N GLN A 384 -10.96 -28.72 -5.03
CA GLN A 384 -12.41 -28.78 -4.78
C GLN A 384 -12.76 -29.76 -3.65
N GLU A 385 -12.16 -30.97 -3.63
CA GLU A 385 -12.34 -31.94 -2.55
C GLU A 385 -11.89 -31.36 -1.20
N ALA A 386 -10.74 -30.67 -1.16
CA ALA A 386 -10.24 -30.05 0.05
C ALA A 386 -11.15 -28.88 0.51
N LEU A 387 -11.71 -28.10 -0.41
CA LEU A 387 -12.68 -27.03 -0.09
C LEU A 387 -13.99 -27.59 0.46
N GLN A 388 -14.51 -28.68 -0.11
CA GLN A 388 -15.71 -29.35 0.40
C GLN A 388 -15.50 -29.82 1.85
N THR A 389 -14.34 -30.42 2.14
CA THR A 389 -13.97 -30.82 3.50
C THR A 389 -13.89 -29.61 4.44
N LEU A 390 -13.29 -28.51 3.98
CA LEU A 390 -13.15 -27.29 4.75
C LEU A 390 -14.49 -26.61 5.07
N MET A 391 -15.46 -26.65 4.17
CA MET A 391 -16.77 -26.00 4.33
C MET A 391 -17.69 -26.71 5.32
N GLN A 392 -17.48 -27.99 5.60
CA GLN A 392 -18.36 -28.79 6.46
C GLN A 392 -18.55 -28.16 7.84
N GLY A 393 -19.80 -27.90 8.23
CA GLY A 393 -20.18 -27.38 9.55
C GLY A 393 -19.78 -25.92 9.81
N ARG A 394 -19.39 -25.16 8.78
CA ARG A 394 -18.97 -23.76 8.89
C ARG A 394 -19.88 -22.84 8.09
N THR A 395 -20.16 -21.65 8.65
CA THR A 395 -20.79 -20.58 7.87
C THR A 395 -19.83 -20.11 6.79
N THR A 396 -20.18 -20.30 5.51
CA THR A 396 -19.24 -20.07 4.42
C THR A 396 -19.76 -18.99 3.47
N LEU A 397 -18.92 -17.98 3.20
CA LEU A 397 -19.15 -16.94 2.20
C LEU A 397 -18.20 -17.19 1.02
N ILE A 398 -18.75 -17.36 -0.16
CA ILE A 398 -18.01 -17.66 -1.38
C ILE A 398 -18.16 -16.51 -2.37
N VAL A 399 -17.06 -15.86 -2.76
CA VAL A 399 -17.04 -15.00 -3.95
C VAL A 399 -16.77 -15.91 -5.15
N ALA A 400 -17.85 -16.24 -5.89
CA ALA A 400 -17.79 -17.28 -6.90
C ALA A 400 -17.62 -16.69 -8.31
N HIS A 401 -16.66 -17.26 -9.03
CA HIS A 401 -16.44 -17.05 -10.47
C HIS A 401 -16.60 -18.33 -11.30
N ARG A 402 -16.74 -19.50 -10.64
CA ARG A 402 -16.93 -20.79 -11.31
C ARG A 402 -18.23 -21.46 -10.90
N LEU A 403 -18.88 -22.10 -11.86
CA LEU A 403 -20.15 -22.79 -11.68
C LEU A 403 -20.07 -23.91 -10.64
N SER A 404 -19.01 -24.71 -10.68
CA SER A 404 -18.77 -25.83 -9.77
C SER A 404 -18.78 -25.44 -8.27
N THR A 405 -18.40 -24.20 -7.96
CA THR A 405 -18.43 -23.70 -6.60
C THR A 405 -19.82 -23.21 -6.20
N ILE A 406 -20.60 -22.71 -7.14
CA ILE A 406 -21.95 -22.17 -6.92
C ILE A 406 -22.97 -23.30 -6.71
N GLU A 407 -22.83 -24.43 -7.40
CA GLU A 407 -23.76 -25.59 -7.31
C GLU A 407 -23.83 -26.21 -5.92
N HIS A 408 -22.80 -26.02 -5.11
CA HIS A 408 -22.71 -26.55 -3.73
C HIS A 408 -23.16 -25.54 -2.67
N ALA A 409 -23.60 -24.34 -3.07
CA ALA A 409 -24.08 -23.33 -2.14
C ALA A 409 -25.57 -23.56 -1.81
N ASP A 410 -25.91 -23.37 -0.53
CA ASP A 410 -27.32 -23.43 -0.08
C ASP A 410 -28.11 -22.26 -0.67
N ARG A 411 -27.46 -21.10 -0.82
CA ARG A 411 -28.08 -19.90 -1.38
C ARG A 411 -27.09 -19.13 -2.24
N VAL A 412 -27.59 -18.60 -3.34
CA VAL A 412 -26.86 -17.69 -4.25
C VAL A 412 -27.40 -16.28 -4.07
N VAL A 413 -26.52 -15.31 -3.92
CA VAL A 413 -26.82 -13.89 -3.82
C VAL A 413 -26.17 -13.18 -5.02
N VAL A 414 -27.00 -12.58 -5.87
CA VAL A 414 -26.57 -11.88 -7.07
C VAL A 414 -26.41 -10.40 -6.76
N MET A 415 -25.23 -9.89 -7.04
CA MET A 415 -24.87 -8.48 -6.81
C MET A 415 -24.63 -7.74 -8.12
N GLU A 416 -25.20 -6.54 -8.24
CA GLU A 416 -24.98 -5.61 -9.33
C GLU A 416 -24.91 -4.18 -8.80
N ALA A 417 -23.88 -3.43 -9.21
CA ALA A 417 -23.66 -2.03 -8.80
C ALA A 417 -23.79 -1.77 -7.28
N GLY A 418 -23.21 -2.66 -6.46
CA GLY A 418 -23.21 -2.53 -5.00
C GLY A 418 -24.53 -2.90 -4.30
N ARG A 419 -25.49 -3.52 -5.00
CA ARG A 419 -26.80 -3.94 -4.47
C ARG A 419 -27.04 -5.42 -4.67
N ILE A 420 -27.85 -6.01 -3.81
CA ILE A 420 -28.41 -7.35 -4.02
C ILE A 420 -29.61 -7.20 -4.95
N VAL A 421 -29.58 -7.89 -6.11
CA VAL A 421 -30.64 -7.85 -7.11
C VAL A 421 -31.47 -9.13 -7.14
N GLU A 422 -30.87 -10.27 -6.83
CA GLU A 422 -31.55 -11.57 -6.75
C GLU A 422 -30.95 -12.40 -5.62
N GLN A 423 -31.74 -13.27 -5.02
CA GLN A 423 -31.30 -14.28 -4.07
C GLN A 423 -32.23 -15.50 -4.10
N GLY A 424 -31.64 -16.68 -3.97
CA GLY A 424 -32.37 -17.95 -4.01
C GLY A 424 -31.44 -19.14 -4.19
N SER A 425 -31.95 -20.33 -4.34
CA SER A 425 -31.15 -21.50 -4.71
C SER A 425 -30.70 -21.40 -6.17
N HIS A 426 -29.61 -22.12 -6.52
CA HIS A 426 -29.13 -22.22 -7.89
C HIS A 426 -30.24 -22.58 -8.89
N ALA A 427 -31.07 -23.58 -8.55
CA ALA A 427 -32.16 -24.06 -9.40
C ALA A 427 -33.25 -23.01 -9.61
N GLU A 428 -33.70 -22.34 -8.55
CA GLU A 428 -34.71 -21.29 -8.60
C GLU A 428 -34.28 -20.10 -9.46
N LEU A 429 -33.03 -19.65 -9.27
CA LEU A 429 -32.47 -18.50 -10.02
C LEU A 429 -32.25 -18.80 -11.49
N LEU A 430 -31.93 -20.05 -11.86
CA LEU A 430 -31.87 -20.46 -13.26
C LEU A 430 -33.26 -20.45 -13.93
N GLN A 431 -34.28 -20.92 -13.22
CA GLN A 431 -35.67 -20.97 -13.72
C GLN A 431 -36.30 -19.57 -13.86
N SER A 432 -35.90 -18.63 -13.00
CA SER A 432 -36.44 -17.26 -13.03
C SER A 432 -36.07 -16.47 -14.31
N GLY A 433 -35.03 -16.88 -15.03
CA GLY A 433 -34.54 -16.20 -16.26
C GLY A 433 -33.98 -14.80 -16.00
N GLY A 434 -33.64 -14.48 -14.76
CA GLY A 434 -33.18 -13.17 -14.31
C GLY A 434 -31.71 -12.85 -14.64
N VAL A 435 -31.09 -12.00 -13.82
CA VAL A 435 -29.67 -11.61 -13.98
C VAL A 435 -28.76 -12.81 -13.84
N TYR A 436 -29.04 -13.69 -12.87
CA TYR A 436 -28.28 -14.91 -12.64
C TYR A 436 -28.23 -15.82 -13.88
N ALA A 437 -29.39 -16.13 -14.46
CA ALA A 437 -29.48 -16.97 -15.66
C ALA A 437 -28.68 -16.36 -16.84
N ARG A 438 -28.76 -15.03 -17.01
CA ARG A 438 -27.97 -14.32 -18.05
C ARG A 438 -26.48 -14.40 -17.81
N LEU A 439 -26.01 -14.30 -16.56
CA LEU A 439 -24.59 -14.43 -16.20
C LEU A 439 -24.07 -15.84 -16.50
N GLN A 440 -24.86 -16.88 -16.16
CA GLN A 440 -24.51 -18.26 -16.42
C GLN A 440 -24.44 -18.57 -17.92
N HIS A 441 -25.37 -18.07 -18.73
CA HIS A 441 -25.30 -18.23 -20.18
C HIS A 441 -24.08 -17.57 -20.82
N ARG A 442 -23.64 -16.41 -20.30
CA ARG A 442 -22.44 -15.73 -20.77
C ARG A 442 -21.16 -16.46 -20.33
N GLY A 443 -21.10 -16.98 -19.11
CA GLY A 443 -19.97 -17.78 -18.59
C GLY A 443 -19.80 -19.08 -19.36
N ALA A 444 -20.86 -19.81 -19.62
CA ALA A 444 -20.84 -21.05 -20.40
C ALA A 444 -20.37 -20.86 -21.87
N LEU A 445 -20.47 -19.66 -22.43
CA LEU A 445 -19.92 -19.30 -23.74
C LEU A 445 -18.44 -18.94 -23.71
N ALA A 446 -17.91 -18.54 -22.54
CA ALA A 446 -16.50 -18.17 -22.36
C ALA A 446 -15.60 -19.38 -21.99
N GLU A 447 -16.20 -20.48 -21.53
CA GLU A 447 -15.51 -21.74 -21.19
C GLU A 447 -15.46 -22.76 -22.36
N ARG A 448 -16.04 -22.43 -23.53
CA ARG A 448 -15.94 -23.20 -24.79
C ARG A 448 -14.91 -22.56 -25.72
#